data_42bde9d7f7f20941b85ed6b10e1a7cf0
#
_entry.id   42bde9d7f7f20941b85ed6b10e1a7cf0
#
_cell.length_a   1.000
_cell.length_b   1.000
_cell.length_c   1.000
_cell.angle_alpha   90.00
_cell.angle_beta   90.00
_cell.angle_gamma   90.00
#
_symmetry.space_group_name_H-M   'P 1'
#
loop_
_entity.id
_entity.type
_entity.pdbx_description
1 polymer ?
#
loop_
_entity_poly.entity_id
_entity_poly.type
_entity_poly.pdbx_seq_one_letter_code
_entity_poly.pdbx_strand_id
1 'polypeptide(L)'
;VFTLEIKGKRFTSEGFADCIQSVTLRGKSHLVFVIGGSLGLHEKVLKRSDQSISFSDMTFPHQLMRVILSEQVYRAYRIINGEPYHK
;
A
#
# COMPACT_ATOMS: atom_id res chain seq x y z
N VAL A 1 0.70 7.98 6.03
CA VAL A 1 -0.57 7.28 5.79
C VAL A 1 -0.67 6.93 4.33
N PHE A 2 -0.88 5.65 4.06
CA PHE A 2 -1.14 5.14 2.72
C PHE A 2 -2.63 4.83 2.59
N THR A 3 -3.26 5.34 1.55
CA THR A 3 -4.66 5.04 1.28
C THR A 3 -4.77 4.12 0.07
N LEU A 4 -5.63 3.11 0.16
CA LEU A 4 -5.88 2.18 -0.93
C LEU A 4 -7.17 2.59 -1.62
N GLU A 5 -7.07 2.96 -2.89
CA GLU A 5 -8.22 3.32 -3.69
C GLU A 5 -7.96 3.04 -5.18
N ILE A 6 -9.04 2.86 -5.93
CA ILE A 6 -8.94 2.50 -7.36
C ILE A 6 -8.20 3.58 -8.15
N LYS A 7 -8.40 4.84 -7.81
CA LYS A 7 -7.80 5.98 -8.52
C LYS A 7 -6.37 6.31 -8.04
N GLY A 8 -5.82 5.52 -7.11
CA GLY A 8 -4.46 5.74 -6.64
C GLY A 8 -3.42 5.34 -7.68
N LYS A 9 -2.16 5.60 -7.36
CA LYS A 9 -1.05 5.23 -8.22
C LYS A 9 -0.84 3.72 -8.16
N ARG A 10 -0.64 3.09 -9.31
CA ARG A 10 -0.30 1.66 -9.39
C ARG A 10 1.20 1.46 -9.23
N PHE A 11 1.57 0.43 -8.50
CA PHE A 11 2.95 0.06 -8.26
C PHE A 11 3.18 -1.39 -8.62
N THR A 12 4.39 -1.70 -9.07
CA THR A 12 4.86 -3.09 -9.06
C THR A 12 5.21 -3.44 -7.62
N SER A 13 5.41 -4.74 -7.34
CA SER A 13 5.83 -5.14 -5.99
C SER A 13 7.17 -4.51 -5.61
N GLU A 14 8.12 -4.45 -6.54
CA GLU A 14 9.40 -3.79 -6.33
C GLU A 14 9.24 -2.28 -6.10
N GLY A 15 8.37 -1.64 -6.87
CA GLY A 15 8.09 -0.22 -6.72
C GLY A 15 7.45 0.10 -5.38
N PHE A 16 6.56 -0.77 -4.92
CA PHE A 16 5.95 -0.63 -3.60
C PHE A 16 6.99 -0.78 -2.48
N ALA A 17 7.91 -1.74 -2.62
CA ALA A 17 9.01 -1.91 -1.67
C ALA A 17 9.88 -0.66 -1.62
N ASP A 18 10.22 -0.07 -2.76
CA ASP A 18 10.99 1.17 -2.82
C ASP A 18 10.26 2.31 -2.12
N CYS A 19 8.95 2.39 -2.30
CA CYS A 19 8.14 3.41 -1.66
C CYS A 19 8.18 3.29 -0.13
N ILE A 20 8.02 2.07 0.39
CA ILE A 20 8.09 1.80 1.83
C ILE A 20 9.48 2.14 2.37
N GLN A 21 10.53 1.72 1.68
CA GLN A 21 11.91 1.99 2.11
C GLN A 21 12.19 3.48 2.15
N SER A 22 11.74 4.22 1.14
CA SER A 22 11.90 5.67 1.06
C SER A 22 11.25 6.38 2.26
N VAL A 23 10.03 5.97 2.61
CA VAL A 23 9.32 6.55 3.74
C VAL A 23 10.04 6.23 5.05
N THR A 24 10.51 4.99 5.20
CA THR A 24 11.24 4.56 6.40
C THR A 24 12.55 5.32 6.56
N LEU A 25 13.28 5.53 5.47
CA LEU A 25 14.55 6.27 5.49
C LEU A 25 14.37 7.73 5.86
N ARG A 26 13.18 8.29 5.65
CA ARG A 26 12.87 9.65 6.09
C ARG A 26 12.48 9.73 7.57
N GLY A 27 12.70 8.66 8.33
CA GLY A 27 12.48 8.63 9.77
C GLY A 27 11.08 8.24 10.21
N LYS A 28 10.21 7.85 9.28
CA LYS A 28 8.86 7.41 9.64
C LYS A 28 8.89 5.92 9.92
N SER A 29 8.84 5.58 11.19
CA SER A 29 8.85 4.18 11.64
C SER A 29 7.44 3.58 11.77
N HIS A 30 6.41 4.40 11.63
CA HIS A 30 5.02 3.97 11.80
C HIS A 30 4.26 4.15 10.49
N LEU A 31 3.84 3.03 9.89
CA LEU A 31 3.10 3.04 8.64
C LEU A 31 1.64 2.70 8.90
N VAL A 32 0.74 3.52 8.36
CA VAL A 32 -0.70 3.31 8.49
C VAL A 32 -1.29 3.14 7.10
N PHE A 33 -2.06 2.07 6.91
CA PHE A 33 -2.76 1.80 5.65
C PHE A 33 -4.26 1.89 5.89
N VAL A 34 -4.96 2.63 5.04
CA VAL A 34 -6.40 2.78 5.12
C VAL A 34 -7.03 2.18 3.85
N ILE A 35 -7.91 1.22 4.05
CA ILE A 35 -8.62 0.56 2.95
C ILE A 35 -9.97 1.23 2.78
N GLY A 36 -10.27 1.73 1.57
CA GLY A 36 -11.53 2.38 1.29
C GLY A 36 -12.70 1.41 1.20
N GLY A 37 -13.91 1.92 1.48
CA GLY A 37 -15.14 1.16 1.31
C GLY A 37 -15.64 1.22 -0.14
N SER A 38 -16.84 0.63 -0.36
CA SER A 38 -17.43 0.58 -1.70
C SER A 38 -17.71 1.96 -2.29
N LEU A 39 -17.88 2.97 -1.45
CA LEU A 39 -18.11 4.35 -1.87
C LEU A 39 -16.82 5.17 -1.91
N GLY A 40 -15.67 4.50 -1.69
CA GLY A 40 -14.39 5.17 -1.64
C GLY A 40 -14.08 5.77 -0.27
N LEU A 41 -13.04 6.57 -0.20
CA LEU A 41 -12.60 7.20 1.04
C LEU A 41 -13.09 8.63 1.11
N HIS A 42 -13.39 9.08 2.33
CA HIS A 42 -13.78 10.46 2.55
C HIS A 42 -12.63 11.40 2.18
N GLU A 43 -12.97 12.56 1.67
CA GLU A 43 -12.00 13.55 1.20
C GLU A 43 -10.99 13.92 2.28
N LYS A 44 -11.39 14.03 3.54
CA LYS A 44 -10.50 14.36 4.65
C LYS A 44 -9.42 13.30 4.85
N VAL A 45 -9.75 12.03 4.62
CA VAL A 45 -8.79 10.93 4.71
C VAL A 45 -7.80 11.02 3.56
N LEU A 46 -8.30 11.29 2.36
CA LEU A 46 -7.45 11.44 1.18
C LEU A 46 -6.46 12.60 1.34
N LYS A 47 -6.88 13.69 1.94
CA LYS A 47 -6.00 14.83 2.21
C LYS A 47 -4.89 14.51 3.20
N ARG A 48 -5.13 13.56 4.09
CA ARG A 48 -4.12 13.14 5.07
C ARG A 48 -3.19 12.06 4.52
N SER A 49 -3.48 11.54 3.34
CA SER A 49 -2.69 10.49 2.74
C SER A 49 -1.37 11.04 2.21
N ASP A 50 -0.28 10.33 2.51
CA ASP A 50 1.02 10.64 1.91
C ASP A 50 1.10 10.05 0.50
N GLN A 51 0.42 8.93 0.27
CA GLN A 51 0.41 8.26 -1.02
C GLN A 51 -0.87 7.43 -1.17
N SER A 52 -1.55 7.62 -2.29
CA SER A 52 -2.69 6.77 -2.66
C SER A 52 -2.20 5.65 -3.57
N ILE A 53 -2.62 4.42 -3.27
CA ILE A 53 -2.15 3.22 -3.95
C ILE A 53 -3.34 2.48 -4.53
N SER A 54 -3.22 2.07 -5.79
CA SER A 54 -4.19 1.20 -6.43
C SER A 54 -3.55 -0.15 -6.73
N PHE A 55 -4.20 -1.24 -6.29
CA PHE A 55 -3.78 -2.58 -6.65
C PHE A 55 -4.39 -3.02 -7.98
N SER A 56 -5.49 -2.41 -8.38
CA SER A 56 -6.17 -2.78 -9.61
C SER A 56 -7.30 -1.79 -9.89
N ASP A 57 -7.76 -1.73 -11.13
CA ASP A 57 -8.97 -1.00 -11.48
C ASP A 57 -10.23 -1.75 -11.04
N MET A 58 -10.07 -3.00 -10.60
CA MET A 58 -11.18 -3.83 -10.13
C MET A 58 -11.43 -3.61 -8.65
N THR A 59 -12.67 -3.80 -8.24
CA THR A 59 -13.07 -3.71 -6.83
C THR A 59 -12.96 -5.08 -6.18
N PHE A 60 -12.38 -5.13 -4.99
CA PHE A 60 -12.25 -6.36 -4.21
C PHE A 60 -13.01 -6.25 -2.89
N PRO A 61 -13.52 -7.37 -2.33
CA PRO A 61 -14.06 -7.35 -0.98
C PRO A 61 -13.01 -6.88 0.03
N HIS A 62 -13.44 -6.16 1.06
CA HIS A 62 -12.53 -5.60 2.06
C HIS A 62 -11.62 -6.66 2.69
N GLN A 63 -12.18 -7.80 3.07
CA GLN A 63 -11.39 -8.84 3.75
C GLN A 63 -10.33 -9.41 2.82
N LEU A 64 -10.67 -9.60 1.55
CA LEU A 64 -9.69 -10.07 0.57
C LEU A 64 -8.62 -9.00 0.35
N MET A 65 -9.00 -7.73 0.30
CA MET A 65 -8.04 -6.65 0.13
C MET A 65 -7.05 -6.59 1.30
N ARG A 66 -7.52 -6.85 2.52
CA ARG A 66 -6.65 -6.90 3.70
C ARG A 66 -5.61 -8.01 3.57
N VAL A 67 -5.99 -9.16 3.06
CA VAL A 67 -5.06 -10.28 2.83
C VAL A 67 -4.04 -9.89 1.75
N ILE A 68 -4.50 -9.33 0.65
CA ILE A 68 -3.63 -8.90 -0.45
C ILE A 68 -2.63 -7.85 0.04
N LEU A 69 -3.11 -6.85 0.79
CA LEU A 69 -2.25 -5.83 1.35
C LEU A 69 -1.20 -6.41 2.28
N SER A 70 -1.61 -7.30 3.19
CA SER A 70 -0.70 -7.94 4.13
C SER A 70 0.39 -8.73 3.41
N GLU A 71 0.01 -9.45 2.35
CA GLU A 71 0.98 -10.20 1.55
C GLU A 71 1.96 -9.27 0.86
N GLN A 72 1.50 -8.17 0.28
CA GLN A 72 2.37 -7.23 -0.42
C GLN A 72 3.29 -6.48 0.54
N VAL A 73 2.84 -6.15 1.74
CA VAL A 73 3.69 -5.53 2.76
C VAL A 73 4.78 -6.51 3.19
N TYR A 74 4.42 -7.77 3.44
CA TYR A 74 5.40 -8.79 3.78
C TYR A 74 6.42 -8.96 2.65
N ARG A 75 5.95 -9.06 1.41
CA ARG A 75 6.80 -9.18 0.23
C ARG A 75 7.74 -7.99 0.10
N ALA A 76 7.23 -6.77 0.36
CA ALA A 76 8.03 -5.56 0.29
C ALA A 76 9.21 -5.60 1.27
N TYR A 77 8.99 -6.04 2.51
CA TYR A 77 10.07 -6.15 3.47
C TYR A 77 11.08 -7.23 3.11
N ARG A 78 10.62 -8.34 2.50
CA ARG A 78 11.53 -9.36 2.01
C ARG A 78 12.41 -8.81 0.88
N ILE A 79 11.84 -8.04 -0.02
CA ILE A 79 12.59 -7.38 -1.10
C ILE A 79 13.62 -6.40 -0.51
N ILE A 80 13.19 -5.56 0.43
CA ILE A 80 14.07 -4.56 1.07
C ILE A 80 15.26 -5.22 1.72
N ASN A 81 15.04 -6.36 2.37
CA ASN A 81 16.10 -7.10 3.07
C ASN A 81 16.92 -8.01 2.14
N GLY A 82 16.62 -8.02 0.86
CA GLY A 82 17.33 -8.86 -0.11
C GLY A 82 17.05 -10.34 0.03
N GLU A 83 15.91 -10.71 0.62
CA GLU A 83 15.56 -12.10 0.86
C GLU A 83 14.86 -12.72 -0.35
N PRO A 84 15.05 -14.02 -0.64
CA PRO A 84 14.56 -14.66 -1.86
C PRO A 84 13.09 -15.06 -1.80
N TYR A 85 12.21 -14.16 -1.44
CA TYR A 85 10.78 -14.41 -1.39
C TYR A 85 10.08 -14.06 -2.71
N HIS A 86 10.42 -12.89 -3.25
CA HIS A 86 9.81 -12.38 -4.47
C HIS A 86 10.41 -13.08 -5.69
N LYS A 87 9.55 -13.54 -6.58
CA LYS A 87 9.97 -14.20 -7.81
C LYS A 87 9.56 -13.39 -9.03
#